data_5ed2e6a7443a966c598541c2a11d82c1
#
_entry.id   5ed2e6a7443a966c598541c2a11d82c1
#
_cell.length_a   1.000
_cell.length_b   1.000
_cell.length_c   1.000
_cell.angle_alpha   90.00
_cell.angle_beta   90.00
_cell.angle_gamma   90.00
#
_symmetry.space_group_name_H-M   'P 1'
#
loop_
_entity.id
_entity.type
_entity.pdbx_description
1 polymer ?
#
loop_
_entity_poly.entity_id
_entity_poly.type
_entity_poly.pdbx_seq_one_letter_code
_entity_poly.pdbx_strand_id
1 'polypeptide(L)'
;MKTDYIYLYNNSFISFLNLMKELIKNKIIPLNIKNLDYQKTLIDETIYLNIDDNEDIINEIIGKVGINIFNTIYYIFISNNENKEIIIFHFFIHSLKYKNKIFYMRNIKSVNEALKISKYVSHENHKFKGFLRFKELENNVLYAEFTPENNILFLLSKHFQERLKNEYWIIKDVKRKIISVYDKKEFIILNENEFILHTSKLSDEEESIEEMWKCFYKTIGIKERKNDRCRMNFMPKKYWKYITEVRDEYEKSCG
;
A
#
# COMPACT_ATOMS: atom_id res chain seq x y z
N MET A 1 -4.61 -32.32 -2.10
CA MET A 1 -5.74 -32.68 -1.23
C MET A 1 -6.43 -31.40 -0.80
N LYS A 2 -7.77 -31.31 -0.94
CA LYS A 2 -8.52 -30.16 -0.42
C LYS A 2 -8.74 -30.37 1.07
N THR A 3 -8.54 -29.34 1.90
CA THR A 3 -8.68 -29.42 3.36
C THR A 3 -9.69 -28.39 3.86
N ASP A 4 -10.30 -28.66 4.99
CA ASP A 4 -11.25 -27.76 5.65
C ASP A 4 -10.55 -26.88 6.70
N TYR A 5 -9.21 -26.87 6.70
CA TYR A 5 -8.40 -26.12 7.64
C TYR A 5 -8.03 -24.72 7.13
N ILE A 6 -7.94 -23.76 8.07
CA ILE A 6 -7.35 -22.44 7.88
C ILE A 6 -5.89 -22.53 8.30
N TYR A 7 -4.98 -22.18 7.41
CA TYR A 7 -3.54 -22.17 7.70
C TYR A 7 -3.10 -20.79 8.15
N LEU A 8 -2.30 -20.74 9.22
CA LEU A 8 -1.82 -19.49 9.81
C LEU A 8 -0.36 -19.25 9.48
N TYR A 9 0.00 -17.97 9.24
CA TYR A 9 1.36 -17.51 9.00
C TYR A 9 1.73 -16.35 9.93
N ASN A 10 3.05 -16.13 10.13
CA ASN A 10 3.59 -15.12 11.03
C ASN A 10 3.67 -13.75 10.36
N ASN A 11 2.63 -12.96 10.40
CA ASN A 11 2.45 -11.53 10.05
C ASN A 11 3.41 -10.87 9.03
N SER A 12 4.31 -11.62 8.39
CA SER A 12 5.26 -11.12 7.39
C SER A 12 4.95 -11.66 5.99
N PHE A 13 5.32 -10.89 4.96
CA PHE A 13 5.18 -11.34 3.59
C PHE A 13 6.06 -12.57 3.29
N ILE A 14 7.26 -12.62 3.88
CA ILE A 14 8.19 -13.75 3.75
C ILE A 14 7.59 -15.02 4.34
N SER A 15 7.05 -14.95 5.56
CA SER A 15 6.39 -16.09 6.22
C SER A 15 5.19 -16.60 5.40
N PHE A 16 4.36 -15.68 4.87
CA PHE A 16 3.26 -16.04 3.97
C PHE A 16 3.75 -16.77 2.71
N LEU A 17 4.81 -16.30 2.06
CA LEU A 17 5.36 -16.93 0.87
C LEU A 17 5.95 -18.32 1.16
N ASN A 18 6.61 -18.50 2.29
CA ASN A 18 7.14 -19.79 2.73
C ASN A 18 6.01 -20.77 3.03
N LEU A 19 4.96 -20.34 3.74
CA LEU A 19 3.78 -21.18 3.96
C LEU A 19 3.14 -21.58 2.63
N MET A 20 2.94 -20.66 1.70
CA MET A 20 2.36 -20.93 0.40
C MET A 20 3.19 -21.96 -0.39
N LYS A 21 4.53 -21.86 -0.36
CA LYS A 21 5.45 -22.82 -0.97
C LYS A 21 5.25 -24.22 -0.38
N GLU A 22 5.18 -24.33 0.95
CA GLU A 22 5.04 -25.62 1.63
C GLU A 22 3.66 -26.29 1.35
N LEU A 23 2.58 -25.52 1.34
CA LEU A 23 1.26 -25.99 0.96
C LEU A 23 1.24 -26.55 -0.47
N ILE A 24 1.88 -25.85 -1.41
CA ILE A 24 1.96 -26.30 -2.82
C ILE A 24 2.80 -27.55 -2.97
N LYS A 25 3.95 -27.62 -2.29
CA LYS A 25 4.85 -28.78 -2.30
C LYS A 25 4.12 -30.04 -1.82
N ASN A 26 3.32 -29.91 -0.76
CA ASN A 26 2.54 -31.00 -0.19
C ASN A 26 1.18 -31.23 -0.90
N LYS A 27 0.91 -30.47 -2.00
CA LYS A 27 -0.35 -30.54 -2.77
C LYS A 27 -1.61 -30.30 -1.90
N ILE A 28 -1.49 -29.44 -0.90
CA ILE A 28 -2.58 -29.02 -0.02
C ILE A 28 -3.28 -27.81 -0.64
N ILE A 29 -4.62 -27.87 -0.71
CA ILE A 29 -5.47 -26.73 -1.07
C ILE A 29 -6.21 -26.34 0.21
N PRO A 30 -5.81 -25.24 0.88
CA PRO A 30 -6.41 -24.82 2.15
C PRO A 30 -7.82 -24.26 1.95
N LEU A 31 -8.66 -24.33 2.99
CA LEU A 31 -9.92 -23.60 3.04
C LEU A 31 -9.65 -22.09 3.00
N ASN A 32 -8.73 -21.61 3.82
CA ASN A 32 -8.25 -20.24 3.84
C ASN A 32 -6.82 -20.17 4.38
N ILE A 33 -6.19 -18.99 4.24
CA ILE A 33 -4.90 -18.65 4.83
C ILE A 33 -5.09 -17.32 5.56
N LYS A 34 -4.62 -17.22 6.80
CA LYS A 34 -4.75 -16.02 7.64
C LYS A 34 -3.46 -15.76 8.41
N ASN A 35 -3.25 -14.52 8.83
CA ASN A 35 -2.17 -14.19 9.74
C ASN A 35 -2.48 -14.66 11.17
N LEU A 36 -1.48 -14.67 12.05
CA LEU A 36 -1.64 -15.10 13.45
C LEU A 36 -2.61 -14.21 14.26
N ASP A 37 -2.81 -12.96 13.86
CA ASP A 37 -3.74 -12.03 14.53
C ASP A 37 -5.21 -12.31 14.18
N TYR A 38 -5.47 -13.32 13.35
CA TYR A 38 -6.82 -13.71 12.97
C TYR A 38 -7.65 -14.13 14.17
N GLN A 39 -8.79 -13.46 14.36
CA GLN A 39 -9.75 -13.83 15.39
C GLN A 39 -10.56 -15.05 14.94
N LYS A 40 -10.28 -16.18 15.57
CA LYS A 40 -10.93 -17.46 15.27
C LYS A 40 -12.39 -17.45 15.72
N THR A 41 -13.25 -18.05 14.91
CA THR A 41 -14.61 -18.39 15.32
C THR A 41 -14.66 -19.79 15.94
N LEU A 42 -15.78 -20.15 16.59
CA LEU A 42 -15.92 -21.46 17.25
C LEU A 42 -15.86 -22.67 16.29
N ILE A 43 -16.09 -22.43 15.01
CA ILE A 43 -16.10 -23.47 13.96
C ILE A 43 -14.82 -23.51 13.14
N ASP A 44 -13.87 -22.58 13.37
CA ASP A 44 -12.64 -22.50 12.59
C ASP A 44 -11.61 -23.52 13.09
N GLU A 45 -11.31 -24.50 12.27
CA GLU A 45 -10.17 -25.40 12.48
C GLU A 45 -8.91 -24.79 11.87
N THR A 46 -7.95 -24.41 12.73
CA THR A 46 -6.73 -23.72 12.30
C THR A 46 -5.49 -24.58 12.51
N ILE A 47 -4.56 -24.51 11.55
CA ILE A 47 -3.24 -25.14 11.62
C ILE A 47 -2.17 -24.07 11.49
N TYR A 48 -1.21 -24.08 12.41
CA TYR A 48 0.04 -23.34 12.32
C TYR A 48 1.17 -24.32 11.99
N LEU A 49 1.83 -24.08 10.85
CA LEU A 49 3.03 -24.84 10.49
C LEU A 49 4.24 -24.02 10.90
N ASN A 50 5.09 -24.60 11.77
CA ASN A 50 6.36 -24.00 12.11
C ASN A 50 7.31 -24.16 10.91
N ILE A 51 7.44 -23.10 10.11
CA ILE A 51 8.28 -23.07 8.90
C ILE A 51 9.34 -22.01 9.12
N ASP A 52 10.60 -22.38 8.93
CA ASP A 52 11.70 -21.42 8.98
C ASP A 52 11.57 -20.42 7.81
N ASP A 53 11.68 -19.15 8.13
CA ASP A 53 11.63 -18.08 7.13
C ASP A 53 12.91 -18.13 6.27
N ASN A 54 12.72 -18.48 5.00
CA ASN A 54 13.78 -18.40 4.00
C ASN A 54 13.67 -17.04 3.28
N GLU A 55 14.65 -16.18 3.45
CA GLU A 55 14.69 -14.86 2.82
C GLU A 55 14.84 -14.93 1.29
N ASP A 56 15.47 -15.99 0.77
CA ASP A 56 15.62 -16.20 -0.68
C ASP A 56 14.30 -16.58 -1.38
N ILE A 57 13.21 -16.80 -0.64
CA ILE A 57 11.90 -17.17 -1.21
C ILE A 57 11.42 -16.18 -2.26
N ILE A 58 11.74 -14.89 -2.13
CA ILE A 58 11.38 -13.84 -3.08
C ILE A 58 12.02 -14.13 -4.44
N ASN A 59 13.34 -14.38 -4.45
CA ASN A 59 14.09 -14.68 -5.67
C ASN A 59 13.63 -15.99 -6.31
N GLU A 60 13.34 -16.99 -5.49
CA GLU A 60 12.81 -18.28 -5.94
C GLU A 60 11.46 -18.11 -6.65
N ILE A 61 10.54 -17.34 -6.09
CA ILE A 61 9.22 -17.09 -6.68
C ILE A 61 9.36 -16.27 -7.96
N ILE A 62 10.17 -15.20 -7.96
CA ILE A 62 10.44 -14.40 -9.16
C ILE A 62 11.02 -15.28 -10.28
N GLY A 63 11.95 -16.18 -9.97
CA GLY A 63 12.51 -17.13 -10.93
C GLY A 63 11.46 -18.08 -11.52
N LYS A 64 10.46 -18.49 -10.72
CA LYS A 64 9.40 -19.39 -11.17
C LYS A 64 8.32 -18.72 -12.03
N VAL A 65 7.90 -17.51 -11.70
CA VAL A 65 6.73 -16.87 -12.32
C VAL A 65 7.03 -15.55 -13.03
N GLY A 66 8.16 -14.95 -12.74
CA GLY A 66 8.58 -13.65 -13.27
C GLY A 66 8.12 -12.46 -12.44
N ILE A 67 8.83 -11.34 -12.59
CA ILE A 67 8.66 -10.13 -11.77
C ILE A 67 7.25 -9.52 -11.86
N ASN A 68 6.59 -9.55 -13.02
CA ASN A 68 5.26 -8.95 -13.18
C ASN A 68 4.20 -9.68 -12.36
N ILE A 69 4.26 -11.01 -12.31
CA ILE A 69 3.35 -11.83 -11.50
C ILE A 69 3.68 -11.62 -10.03
N PHE A 70 4.96 -11.59 -9.66
CA PHE A 70 5.38 -11.30 -8.29
C PHE A 70 4.87 -9.92 -7.81
N ASN A 71 5.01 -8.89 -8.61
CA ASN A 71 4.48 -7.55 -8.29
C ASN A 71 2.95 -7.58 -8.10
N THR A 72 2.23 -8.37 -8.91
CA THR A 72 0.79 -8.55 -8.75
C THR A 72 0.47 -9.19 -7.39
N ILE A 73 1.20 -10.25 -7.00
CA ILE A 73 1.08 -10.92 -5.71
C ILE A 73 1.34 -9.92 -4.56
N TYR A 74 2.41 -9.14 -4.65
CA TYR A 74 2.75 -8.15 -3.64
C TYR A 74 1.66 -7.08 -3.50
N TYR A 75 1.13 -6.55 -4.61
CA TYR A 75 0.02 -5.59 -4.55
C TYR A 75 -1.23 -6.17 -3.91
N ILE A 76 -1.55 -7.45 -4.14
CA ILE A 76 -2.68 -8.08 -3.47
C ILE A 76 -2.39 -8.24 -1.98
N PHE A 77 -1.17 -8.62 -1.60
CA PHE A 77 -0.79 -8.82 -0.20
C PHE A 77 -0.92 -7.53 0.63
N ILE A 78 -0.50 -6.40 0.10
CA ILE A 78 -0.62 -5.09 0.78
C ILE A 78 -2.02 -4.50 0.70
N SER A 79 -2.97 -5.14 0.00
CA SER A 79 -4.35 -4.69 -0.07
C SER A 79 -5.10 -4.87 1.25
N ASN A 80 -6.17 -4.11 1.42
CA ASN A 80 -7.09 -4.24 2.56
C ASN A 80 -8.21 -5.28 2.31
N ASN A 81 -7.99 -6.22 1.39
CA ASN A 81 -8.96 -7.26 1.10
C ASN A 81 -8.86 -8.39 2.14
N GLU A 82 -9.97 -8.79 2.74
CA GLU A 82 -10.02 -9.81 3.81
C GLU A 82 -9.64 -11.21 3.34
N ASN A 83 -9.77 -11.49 2.05
CA ASN A 83 -9.46 -12.79 1.46
C ASN A 83 -8.21 -12.76 0.57
N LYS A 84 -7.33 -11.78 0.77
CA LYS A 84 -6.15 -11.55 -0.07
C LYS A 84 -5.24 -12.78 -0.16
N GLU A 85 -5.03 -13.49 0.94
CA GLU A 85 -4.11 -14.62 1.03
C GLU A 85 -4.58 -15.79 0.16
N ILE A 86 -5.85 -16.17 0.27
CA ILE A 86 -6.40 -17.27 -0.53
C ILE A 86 -6.51 -16.90 -2.01
N ILE A 87 -6.78 -15.63 -2.32
CA ILE A 87 -6.77 -15.10 -3.70
C ILE A 87 -5.36 -15.20 -4.29
N ILE A 88 -4.32 -14.80 -3.53
CA ILE A 88 -2.92 -14.94 -3.94
C ILE A 88 -2.58 -16.41 -4.19
N PHE A 89 -2.95 -17.32 -3.27
CA PHE A 89 -2.67 -18.73 -3.39
C PHE A 89 -3.23 -19.33 -4.70
N HIS A 90 -4.50 -19.07 -5.00
CA HIS A 90 -5.11 -19.53 -6.25
C HIS A 90 -4.50 -18.86 -7.49
N PHE A 91 -4.25 -17.55 -7.43
CA PHE A 91 -3.59 -16.82 -8.52
C PHE A 91 -2.20 -17.38 -8.80
N PHE A 92 -1.43 -17.69 -7.76
CA PHE A 92 -0.08 -18.25 -7.89
C PHE A 92 -0.11 -19.64 -8.52
N ILE A 93 -1.01 -20.53 -8.10
CA ILE A 93 -1.18 -21.88 -8.72
C ILE A 93 -1.46 -21.74 -10.22
N HIS A 94 -2.36 -20.86 -10.61
CA HIS A 94 -2.63 -20.61 -12.02
C HIS A 94 -1.43 -20.00 -12.74
N SER A 95 -0.67 -19.12 -12.08
CA SER A 95 0.52 -18.50 -12.66
C SER A 95 1.65 -19.51 -12.96
N LEU A 96 1.81 -20.52 -12.14
CA LEU A 96 2.75 -21.62 -12.40
C LEU A 96 2.45 -22.35 -13.72
N LYS A 97 1.15 -22.52 -14.02
CA LYS A 97 0.69 -23.21 -15.24
C LYS A 97 0.74 -22.30 -16.47
N TYR A 98 0.24 -21.07 -16.35
CA TYR A 98 -0.01 -20.20 -17.50
C TYR A 98 1.05 -19.14 -17.73
N LYS A 99 1.96 -18.92 -16.73
CA LYS A 99 3.00 -17.89 -16.79
C LYS A 99 2.36 -16.53 -17.16
N ASN A 100 3.03 -15.71 -17.96
CA ASN A 100 2.55 -14.39 -18.37
C ASN A 100 1.19 -14.40 -19.11
N LYS A 101 0.75 -15.54 -19.65
CA LYS A 101 -0.59 -15.64 -20.26
C LYS A 101 -1.72 -15.45 -19.25
N ILE A 102 -1.44 -15.59 -17.94
CA ILE A 102 -2.41 -15.43 -16.86
C ILE A 102 -3.11 -14.05 -16.91
N PHE A 103 -2.41 -13.00 -17.33
CA PHE A 103 -2.97 -11.64 -17.41
C PHE A 103 -4.16 -11.51 -18.40
N TYR A 104 -4.29 -12.45 -19.32
CA TYR A 104 -5.39 -12.51 -20.30
C TYR A 104 -6.52 -13.47 -19.87
N MET A 105 -6.33 -14.27 -18.81
CA MET A 105 -7.26 -15.33 -18.38
C MET A 105 -8.32 -14.82 -17.39
N ARG A 106 -9.00 -13.74 -17.75
CA ARG A 106 -10.02 -13.09 -16.91
C ARG A 106 -11.30 -13.91 -16.73
N ASN A 107 -11.49 -14.97 -17.49
CA ASN A 107 -12.56 -15.94 -17.32
C ASN A 107 -12.41 -16.80 -16.05
N ILE A 108 -11.20 -16.90 -15.51
CA ILE A 108 -10.94 -17.57 -14.23
C ILE A 108 -11.25 -16.59 -13.10
N LYS A 109 -12.23 -16.91 -12.25
CA LYS A 109 -12.73 -16.01 -11.18
C LYS A 109 -11.62 -15.49 -10.28
N SER A 110 -10.77 -16.38 -9.73
CA SER A 110 -9.65 -16.00 -8.86
C SER A 110 -8.62 -15.10 -9.55
N VAL A 111 -8.34 -15.34 -10.83
CA VAL A 111 -7.43 -14.50 -11.63
C VAL A 111 -8.02 -13.11 -11.85
N ASN A 112 -9.30 -13.05 -12.24
CA ASN A 112 -9.98 -11.78 -12.46
C ASN A 112 -10.02 -10.92 -11.18
N GLU A 113 -10.30 -11.55 -10.04
CA GLU A 113 -10.32 -10.91 -8.73
C GLU A 113 -8.93 -10.40 -8.34
N ALA A 114 -7.89 -11.22 -8.46
CA ALA A 114 -6.50 -10.88 -8.23
C ALA A 114 -6.08 -9.65 -9.04
N LEU A 115 -6.38 -9.63 -10.35
CA LEU A 115 -6.03 -8.52 -11.23
C LEU A 115 -6.80 -7.23 -10.90
N LYS A 116 -8.06 -7.33 -10.47
CA LYS A 116 -8.84 -6.16 -10.03
C LYS A 116 -8.24 -5.54 -8.76
N ILE A 117 -7.91 -6.36 -7.76
CA ILE A 117 -7.31 -5.88 -6.50
C ILE A 117 -5.94 -5.25 -6.78
N SER A 118 -5.06 -5.94 -7.51
CA SER A 118 -3.74 -5.42 -7.86
C SER A 118 -3.82 -4.08 -8.59
N LYS A 119 -4.74 -3.95 -9.56
CA LYS A 119 -4.98 -2.71 -10.28
C LYS A 119 -5.48 -1.59 -9.36
N TYR A 120 -6.37 -1.90 -8.42
CA TYR A 120 -6.89 -0.93 -7.47
C TYR A 120 -5.78 -0.36 -6.58
N VAL A 121 -4.94 -1.23 -5.99
CA VAL A 121 -3.78 -0.84 -5.17
C VAL A 121 -2.77 -0.02 -5.97
N SER A 122 -2.47 -0.46 -7.20
CA SER A 122 -1.56 0.27 -8.09
C SER A 122 -2.06 1.68 -8.41
N HIS A 123 -3.37 1.84 -8.67
CA HIS A 123 -3.99 3.14 -8.92
C HIS A 123 -3.97 4.04 -7.68
N GLU A 124 -4.21 3.48 -6.49
CA GLU A 124 -4.11 4.25 -5.24
C GLU A 124 -2.69 4.76 -5.02
N ASN A 125 -1.69 3.88 -5.16
CA ASN A 125 -0.28 4.26 -5.08
C ASN A 125 0.08 5.37 -6.09
N HIS A 126 -0.38 5.23 -7.35
CA HIS A 126 -0.14 6.25 -8.37
C HIS A 126 -0.75 7.61 -8.00
N LYS A 127 -1.97 7.63 -7.46
CA LYS A 127 -2.63 8.86 -7.01
C LYS A 127 -1.86 9.53 -5.87
N PHE A 128 -1.44 8.78 -4.85
CA PHE A 128 -0.70 9.36 -3.73
C PHE A 128 0.69 9.87 -4.12
N LYS A 129 1.34 9.33 -5.14
CA LYS A 129 2.57 9.92 -5.72
C LYS A 129 2.37 11.36 -6.20
N GLY A 130 1.16 11.70 -6.65
CA GLY A 130 0.81 13.05 -7.10
C GLY A 130 0.12 13.91 -6.03
N PHE A 131 -0.56 13.31 -5.06
CA PHE A 131 -1.38 14.05 -4.08
C PHE A 131 -0.69 14.27 -2.75
N LEU A 132 0.35 13.50 -2.41
CA LEU A 132 1.09 13.71 -1.18
C LEU A 132 1.75 15.08 -1.21
N ARG A 133 1.55 15.87 -0.16
CA ARG A 133 2.15 17.19 0.03
C ARG A 133 3.06 17.14 1.24
N PHE A 134 4.32 17.44 1.01
CA PHE A 134 5.28 17.64 2.09
C PHE A 134 5.22 19.08 2.59
N LYS A 135 5.40 19.23 3.88
CA LYS A 135 5.53 20.49 4.59
C LYS A 135 6.88 20.50 5.28
N GLU A 136 7.57 21.62 5.24
CA GLU A 136 8.84 21.76 5.92
C GLU A 136 8.63 22.10 7.40
N LEU A 137 9.28 21.34 8.26
CA LEU A 137 9.32 21.60 9.70
C LEU A 137 10.52 22.53 10.05
N GLU A 138 10.48 23.17 11.23
CA GLU A 138 11.53 24.10 11.72
C GLU A 138 12.96 23.50 11.66
N ASN A 139 13.09 22.16 11.66
CA ASN A 139 14.37 21.45 11.59
C ASN A 139 14.77 21.02 10.16
N ASN A 140 14.19 21.62 9.13
CA ASN A 140 14.42 21.33 7.71
C ASN A 140 14.12 19.86 7.33
N VAL A 141 13.14 19.25 7.99
CA VAL A 141 12.63 17.91 7.67
C VAL A 141 11.32 18.06 6.92
N LEU A 142 11.21 17.41 5.78
CA LEU A 142 9.96 17.36 5.02
C LEU A 142 9.00 16.32 5.64
N TYR A 143 7.83 16.76 6.04
CA TYR A 143 6.82 15.91 6.68
C TYR A 143 5.55 15.82 5.86
N ALA A 144 5.03 14.61 5.68
CA ALA A 144 3.77 14.39 4.99
C ALA A 144 2.91 13.34 5.70
N GLU A 145 1.60 13.57 5.70
CA GLU A 145 0.60 12.62 6.20
C GLU A 145 -0.34 12.18 5.10
N PHE A 146 -0.85 10.95 5.22
CA PHE A 146 -1.89 10.45 4.34
C PHE A 146 -2.69 9.32 5.00
N THR A 147 -3.88 9.02 4.44
CA THR A 147 -4.75 7.95 4.94
C THR A 147 -5.15 7.06 3.76
N PRO A 148 -4.30 6.10 3.39
CA PRO A 148 -4.61 5.18 2.30
C PRO A 148 -5.56 4.06 2.74
N GLU A 149 -6.28 3.48 1.79
CA GLU A 149 -7.05 2.26 2.02
C GLU A 149 -6.13 1.05 2.14
N ASN A 150 -5.13 0.95 1.26
CA ASN A 150 -4.17 -0.15 1.21
C ASN A 150 -2.82 0.23 1.85
N ASN A 151 -2.04 -0.75 2.27
CA ASN A 151 -0.72 -0.51 2.90
C ASN A 151 0.35 -0.18 1.85
N ILE A 152 0.30 1.04 1.31
CA ILE A 152 1.19 1.49 0.22
C ILE A 152 2.39 2.31 0.71
N LEU A 153 2.61 2.45 2.03
CA LEU A 153 3.68 3.28 2.58
C LEU A 153 5.06 2.90 2.01
N PHE A 154 5.39 1.61 1.96
CA PHE A 154 6.66 1.14 1.39
C PHE A 154 6.84 1.56 -0.09
N LEU A 155 5.78 1.45 -0.89
CA LEU A 155 5.83 1.83 -2.32
C LEU A 155 6.02 3.34 -2.52
N LEU A 156 5.41 4.15 -1.65
CA LEU A 156 5.57 5.60 -1.66
C LEU A 156 6.96 5.99 -1.17
N SER A 157 7.46 5.36 -0.10
CA SER A 157 8.80 5.61 0.43
C SER A 157 9.87 5.35 -0.61
N LYS A 158 9.78 4.23 -1.33
CA LYS A 158 10.69 3.93 -2.44
C LYS A 158 10.66 4.99 -3.54
N HIS A 159 9.47 5.50 -3.88
CA HIS A 159 9.33 6.56 -4.88
C HIS A 159 9.95 7.88 -4.42
N PHE A 160 9.70 8.29 -3.17
CA PHE A 160 10.21 9.55 -2.64
C PHE A 160 11.70 9.49 -2.29
N GLN A 161 12.24 8.32 -1.96
CA GLN A 161 13.68 8.11 -1.86
C GLN A 161 14.41 8.49 -3.16
N GLU A 162 13.85 8.13 -4.31
CA GLU A 162 14.42 8.50 -5.60
C GLU A 162 14.22 9.98 -5.95
N ARG A 163 13.06 10.54 -5.60
CA ARG A 163 12.67 11.91 -5.97
C ARG A 163 13.26 12.97 -5.05
N LEU A 164 13.34 12.69 -3.75
CA LEU A 164 13.80 13.60 -2.68
C LEU A 164 15.06 13.05 -2.01
N LYS A 165 15.98 12.53 -2.80
CA LYS A 165 17.20 11.85 -2.32
C LYS A 165 18.14 12.69 -1.47
N ASN A 166 18.06 14.02 -1.59
CA ASN A 166 18.94 14.96 -0.88
C ASN A 166 18.28 15.56 0.36
N GLU A 167 17.01 15.20 0.65
CA GLU A 167 16.23 15.75 1.73
C GLU A 167 15.99 14.72 2.85
N TYR A 168 15.89 15.18 4.10
CA TYR A 168 15.33 14.38 5.17
C TYR A 168 13.82 14.42 5.08
N TRP A 169 13.16 13.28 5.12
CA TRP A 169 11.70 13.28 5.07
C TRP A 169 11.07 12.18 5.93
N ILE A 170 9.84 12.47 6.34
CA ILE A 170 8.97 11.58 7.09
C ILE A 170 7.64 11.49 6.37
N ILE A 171 7.14 10.27 6.16
CA ILE A 171 5.80 10.00 5.62
C ILE A 171 5.03 9.16 6.65
N LYS A 172 3.86 9.65 7.09
CA LYS A 172 3.01 9.00 8.08
C LYS A 172 1.75 8.43 7.45
N ASP A 173 1.53 7.12 7.58
CA ASP A 173 0.22 6.50 7.37
C ASP A 173 -0.59 6.61 8.68
N VAL A 174 -1.50 7.57 8.69
CA VAL A 174 -2.32 7.89 9.88
C VAL A 174 -3.25 6.73 10.25
N LYS A 175 -3.74 5.98 9.24
CA LYS A 175 -4.68 4.87 9.47
C LYS A 175 -4.02 3.70 10.19
N ARG A 176 -2.78 3.36 9.83
CA ARG A 176 -2.04 2.22 10.37
C ARG A 176 -1.10 2.59 11.50
N LYS A 177 -0.96 3.89 11.78
CA LYS A 177 -0.02 4.43 12.78
C LYS A 177 1.42 3.96 12.53
N ILE A 178 1.83 3.94 11.28
CA ILE A 178 3.19 3.63 10.85
C ILE A 178 3.79 4.82 10.13
N ILE A 179 5.10 4.97 10.28
CA ILE A 179 5.86 6.06 9.68
C ILE A 179 7.02 5.51 8.88
N SER A 180 7.37 6.20 7.81
CA SER A 180 8.61 5.98 7.08
C SER A 180 9.52 7.18 7.27
N VAL A 181 10.74 6.94 7.71
CA VAL A 181 11.78 7.96 7.97
C VAL A 181 12.94 7.72 7.04
N TYR A 182 13.39 8.77 6.35
CA TYR A 182 14.50 8.72 5.40
C TYR A 182 15.63 9.66 5.82
N ASP A 183 16.85 9.15 5.81
CA ASP A 183 18.07 9.81 6.28
C ASP A 183 19.02 10.28 5.16
N LYS A 184 18.54 10.40 3.92
CA LYS A 184 19.30 10.68 2.69
C LYS A 184 20.08 9.48 2.14
N LYS A 185 20.02 8.32 2.79
CA LYS A 185 20.65 7.06 2.34
C LYS A 185 19.61 5.98 2.16
N GLU A 186 18.92 5.65 3.23
CA GLU A 186 17.90 4.62 3.26
C GLU A 186 16.69 5.04 4.08
N PHE A 187 15.56 4.41 3.83
CA PHE A 187 14.38 4.63 4.67
C PHE A 187 14.09 3.40 5.51
N ILE A 188 13.57 3.65 6.69
CA ILE A 188 13.05 2.62 7.60
C ILE A 188 11.57 2.87 7.86
N ILE A 189 10.82 1.80 8.12
CA ILE A 189 9.41 1.88 8.52
C ILE A 189 9.31 1.44 9.97
N LEU A 190 8.69 2.30 10.79
CA LEU A 190 8.54 2.13 12.24
C LEU A 190 7.08 2.28 12.63
N ASN A 191 6.70 1.73 13.80
CA ASN A 191 5.43 2.11 14.41
C ASN A 191 5.52 3.54 14.96
N GLU A 192 4.42 4.28 14.92
CA GLU A 192 4.36 5.66 15.41
C GLU A 192 4.86 5.79 16.87
N ASN A 193 4.58 4.80 17.71
CA ASN A 193 4.99 4.80 19.11
C ASN A 193 6.51 4.63 19.33
N GLU A 194 7.23 4.15 18.34
CA GLU A 194 8.68 3.94 18.35
C GLU A 194 9.46 5.19 17.90
N PHE A 195 8.75 6.20 17.44
CA PHE A 195 9.34 7.42 16.90
C PHE A 195 8.87 8.66 17.64
N ILE A 196 9.83 9.45 18.15
CA ILE A 196 9.55 10.73 18.80
C ILE A 196 9.92 11.85 17.83
N LEU A 197 8.91 12.57 17.36
CA LEU A 197 9.11 13.79 16.60
C LEU A 197 9.40 14.94 17.58
N HIS A 198 10.62 15.50 17.56
CA HIS A 198 11.02 16.55 18.49
C HIS A 198 10.37 17.90 18.21
N THR A 199 9.94 18.15 16.98
CA THR A 199 9.14 19.34 16.62
C THR A 199 8.07 18.97 15.60
N SER A 200 6.88 19.52 15.78
CA SER A 200 5.77 19.44 14.83
C SER A 200 5.41 20.80 14.24
N LYS A 201 6.18 21.84 14.61
CA LYS A 201 5.95 23.20 14.11
C LYS A 201 6.45 23.31 12.67
N LEU A 202 5.64 23.98 11.85
CA LEU A 202 6.03 24.36 10.50
C LEU A 202 7.07 25.46 10.55
N SER A 203 7.92 25.53 9.53
CA SER A 203 8.80 26.69 9.36
C SER A 203 7.97 27.93 9.00
N ASP A 204 8.46 29.12 9.38
CA ASP A 204 7.77 30.38 9.02
C ASP A 204 7.67 30.54 7.49
N GLU A 205 8.66 30.03 6.77
CA GLU A 205 8.67 30.02 5.30
C GLU A 205 7.58 29.11 4.74
N GLU A 206 7.33 27.95 5.34
CA GLU A 206 6.30 26.99 4.89
C GLU A 206 4.90 27.59 4.98
N GLU A 207 4.57 28.33 6.04
CA GLU A 207 3.28 29.01 6.17
C GLU A 207 3.06 30.03 5.03
N SER A 208 4.09 30.81 4.72
CA SER A 208 4.04 31.77 3.62
C SER A 208 3.90 31.09 2.25
N ILE A 209 4.62 29.99 2.03
CA ILE A 209 4.54 29.20 0.79
C ILE A 209 3.16 28.57 0.64
N GLU A 210 2.56 28.04 1.71
CA GLU A 210 1.22 27.46 1.69
C GLU A 210 0.17 28.51 1.28
N GLU A 211 0.25 29.73 1.80
CA GLU A 211 -0.65 30.82 1.42
C GLU A 211 -0.45 31.26 -0.04
N MET A 212 0.82 31.43 -0.46
CA MET A 212 1.14 31.74 -1.85
C MET A 212 0.61 30.67 -2.81
N TRP A 213 0.76 29.40 -2.47
CA TRP A 213 0.29 28.29 -3.30
C TRP A 213 -1.24 28.26 -3.42
N LYS A 214 -1.96 28.49 -2.33
CA LYS A 214 -3.42 28.65 -2.34
C LYS A 214 -3.87 29.81 -3.22
N CYS A 215 -3.19 30.96 -3.12
CA CYS A 215 -3.47 32.14 -3.95
C CYS A 215 -3.21 31.85 -5.42
N PHE A 216 -2.08 31.26 -5.74
CA PHE A 216 -1.71 30.87 -7.11
C PHE A 216 -2.74 29.93 -7.72
N TYR A 217 -3.12 28.86 -7.03
CA TYR A 217 -4.11 27.90 -7.49
C TYR A 217 -5.47 28.56 -7.82
N LYS A 218 -5.92 29.52 -6.99
CA LYS A 218 -7.15 30.27 -7.23
C LYS A 218 -7.02 31.20 -8.43
N THR A 219 -5.85 31.79 -8.62
CA THR A 219 -5.62 32.82 -9.67
C THR A 219 -5.47 32.23 -11.07
N ILE A 220 -4.77 31.08 -11.19
CA ILE A 220 -4.58 30.43 -12.50
C ILE A 220 -5.83 29.69 -13.00
N GLY A 221 -6.82 29.52 -12.14
CA GLY A 221 -8.06 28.82 -12.47
C GLY A 221 -8.88 29.58 -13.52
N ILE A 222 -8.99 29.01 -14.73
CA ILE A 222 -9.84 29.56 -15.80
C ILE A 222 -11.29 29.22 -15.47
N LYS A 223 -12.11 30.23 -15.15
CA LYS A 223 -13.51 30.06 -14.69
C LYS A 223 -14.37 29.28 -15.68
N GLU A 224 -14.20 29.52 -16.98
CA GLU A 224 -14.94 28.88 -18.06
C GLU A 224 -14.61 27.39 -18.22
N ARG A 225 -13.45 26.94 -17.70
CA ARG A 225 -13.00 25.54 -17.70
C ARG A 225 -13.30 24.80 -16.40
N LYS A 226 -13.92 25.47 -15.43
CA LYS A 226 -14.26 24.85 -14.14
C LYS A 226 -15.28 23.72 -14.36
N ASN A 227 -14.88 22.51 -14.02
CA ASN A 227 -15.72 21.31 -14.10
C ASN A 227 -15.49 20.46 -12.84
N ASP A 228 -16.32 20.68 -11.84
CA ASP A 228 -16.20 20.02 -10.54
C ASP A 228 -16.39 18.51 -10.63
N ARG A 229 -17.25 18.02 -11.53
CA ARG A 229 -17.43 16.57 -11.75
C ARG A 229 -16.16 15.93 -12.32
N CYS A 230 -15.54 16.57 -13.29
CA CYS A 230 -14.27 16.12 -13.86
C CYS A 230 -13.17 16.13 -12.80
N ARG A 231 -13.05 17.23 -12.05
CA ARG A 231 -12.09 17.35 -10.93
C ARG A 231 -12.26 16.24 -9.91
N MET A 232 -13.49 15.94 -9.46
CA MET A 232 -13.75 14.87 -8.50
C MET A 232 -13.45 13.47 -9.05
N ASN A 233 -13.55 13.23 -10.35
CA ASN A 233 -13.17 11.96 -10.96
C ASN A 233 -11.65 11.73 -10.92
N PHE A 234 -10.85 12.77 -11.22
CA PHE A 234 -9.39 12.68 -11.21
C PHE A 234 -8.80 12.81 -9.80
N MET A 235 -9.39 13.66 -8.97
CA MET A 235 -8.98 13.96 -7.59
C MET A 235 -10.19 13.79 -6.65
N PRO A 236 -10.54 12.55 -6.25
CA PRO A 236 -11.67 12.28 -5.36
C PRO A 236 -11.54 13.02 -4.01
N LYS A 237 -12.69 13.48 -3.47
CA LYS A 237 -12.77 14.27 -2.22
C LYS A 237 -12.05 13.63 -1.03
N LYS A 238 -11.99 12.31 -0.94
CA LYS A 238 -11.29 11.59 0.14
C LYS A 238 -9.79 11.93 0.26
N TYR A 239 -9.15 12.48 -0.80
CA TYR A 239 -7.76 12.92 -0.78
C TYR A 239 -7.60 14.40 -0.42
N TRP A 240 -8.67 15.22 -0.47
CA TRP A 240 -8.60 16.67 -0.34
C TRP A 240 -8.08 17.16 1.00
N LYS A 241 -8.29 16.39 2.07
CA LYS A 241 -7.77 16.71 3.41
C LYS A 241 -6.26 16.98 3.42
N TYR A 242 -5.51 16.27 2.58
CA TYR A 242 -4.03 16.32 2.54
C TYR A 242 -3.48 17.16 1.39
N ILE A 243 -4.36 17.80 0.60
CA ILE A 243 -3.98 18.60 -0.57
C ILE A 243 -4.18 20.06 -0.23
N THR A 244 -3.09 20.80 -0.08
CA THR A 244 -3.07 22.20 0.34
C THR A 244 -4.06 23.07 -0.42
N GLU A 245 -4.12 22.93 -1.76
CA GLU A 245 -4.92 23.77 -2.65
C GLU A 245 -6.43 23.63 -2.44
N VAL A 246 -6.91 22.52 -1.94
CA VAL A 246 -8.35 22.21 -1.81
C VAL A 246 -8.76 21.85 -0.38
N ARG A 247 -7.86 21.90 0.58
CA ARG A 247 -8.14 21.58 1.98
C ARG A 247 -9.25 22.44 2.56
N ASP A 248 -9.22 23.74 2.29
CA ASP A 248 -10.26 24.68 2.77
C ASP A 248 -11.66 24.35 2.22
N GLU A 249 -11.73 23.81 0.97
CA GLU A 249 -13.00 23.35 0.39
C GLU A 249 -13.50 22.06 1.08
N TYR A 250 -12.57 21.18 1.48
CA TYR A 250 -12.90 19.97 2.23
C TYR A 250 -13.47 20.30 3.60
N GLU A 251 -12.81 21.17 4.36
CA GLU A 251 -13.24 21.58 5.71
C GLU A 251 -14.64 22.20 5.69
N LYS A 252 -14.95 23.08 4.73
CA LYS A 252 -16.29 23.65 4.53
C LYS A 252 -17.37 22.64 4.15
N SER A 253 -16.98 21.48 3.61
CA SER A 253 -17.94 20.44 3.18
C SER A 253 -18.24 19.41 4.26
N CYS A 254 -17.45 19.40 5.36
CA CYS A 254 -17.58 18.45 6.48
C CYS A 254 -18.13 19.09 7.77
N GLY A 255 -18.22 20.42 7.85
CA GLY A 255 -18.91 21.18 8.88
C GLY A 255 -20.30 21.58 8.45
#